data_cfbebe6d1c0a38499d707bcf770e3bed
#
_entry.id   cfbebe6d1c0a38499d707bcf770e3bed
#
_cell.length_a   1.000
_cell.length_b   1.000
_cell.length_c   1.000
_cell.angle_alpha   90.00
_cell.angle_beta   90.00
_cell.angle_gamma   90.00
#
_symmetry.space_group_name_H-M   'P 1'
#
loop_
_entity.id
_entity.type
_entity.pdbx_description
1 polymer ?
#
loop_
_entity_poly.entity_id
_entity_poly.type
_entity_poly.pdbx_seq_one_letter_code
_entity_poly.pdbx_strand_id
1 'polypeptide(L)'
;IIREMTVGDLPHLYELYQTLSDCQYVEPLYEYEDEKAFTIKYIESMYGFFGYGLWLVFEKKTGELVGRAGIENRSIDGQNCQELGYLVKKGWQGKHVAWEVMNHIVDIAKDRFGLDELYICTVKTNNPSIQLALKLGFTLYAGDTDGMNIYRKVL
;
A
#
# COMPACT_ATOMS: atom_id res chain seq x y z
N ILE A 1 13.24 4.27 5.42
CA ILE A 1 13.18 5.29 4.36
C ILE A 1 12.03 4.94 3.43
N ILE A 2 11.24 5.94 3.05
CA ILE A 2 10.15 5.80 2.07
C ILE A 2 10.47 6.73 0.90
N ARG A 3 10.37 6.23 -0.33
CA ARG A 3 10.54 7.03 -1.55
C ARG A 3 9.70 6.53 -2.71
N GLU A 4 9.50 7.37 -3.70
CA GLU A 4 8.88 7.01 -4.97
C GLU A 4 9.65 5.89 -5.67
N MET A 5 8.92 5.05 -6.38
CA MET A 5 9.48 3.99 -7.22
C MET A 5 9.96 4.59 -8.55
N THR A 6 11.03 4.05 -9.06
CA THR A 6 11.52 4.29 -10.41
C THR A 6 11.52 3.00 -11.23
N VAL A 7 11.64 3.10 -12.55
CA VAL A 7 11.76 1.91 -13.42
C VAL A 7 12.98 1.06 -13.06
N GLY A 8 14.06 1.70 -12.58
CA GLY A 8 15.27 1.00 -12.14
C GLY A 8 15.09 0.12 -10.90
N ASP A 9 13.99 0.29 -10.16
CA ASP A 9 13.68 -0.51 -8.97
C ASP A 9 12.98 -1.84 -9.29
N LEU A 10 12.58 -2.06 -10.54
CA LEU A 10 11.82 -3.27 -10.92
C LEU A 10 12.49 -4.58 -10.50
N PRO A 11 13.81 -4.80 -10.67
CA PRO A 11 14.44 -6.04 -10.22
C PRO A 11 14.23 -6.29 -8.72
N HIS A 12 14.39 -5.27 -7.88
CA HIS A 12 14.17 -5.38 -6.43
C HIS A 12 12.69 -5.57 -6.09
N LEU A 13 11.79 -4.99 -6.88
CA LEU A 13 10.35 -5.20 -6.72
C LEU A 13 9.97 -6.66 -6.99
N TYR A 14 10.51 -7.28 -8.03
CA TYR A 14 10.31 -8.72 -8.29
C TYR A 14 10.86 -9.59 -7.17
N GLU A 15 12.05 -9.28 -6.66
CA GLU A 15 12.60 -9.98 -5.48
C GLU A 15 11.68 -9.88 -4.26
N LEU A 16 11.13 -8.70 -3.99
CA LEU A 16 10.17 -8.49 -2.91
C LEU A 16 8.93 -9.37 -3.10
N TYR A 17 8.29 -9.33 -4.27
CA TYR A 17 7.06 -10.08 -4.55
C TYR A 17 7.31 -11.60 -4.56
N GLN A 18 8.49 -12.06 -4.97
CA GLN A 18 8.85 -13.46 -4.90
C GLN A 18 8.83 -14.00 -3.46
N THR A 19 9.19 -13.19 -2.47
CA THR A 19 9.08 -13.59 -1.05
C THR A 19 7.64 -13.75 -0.57
N LEU A 20 6.67 -13.24 -1.32
CA LEU A 20 5.25 -13.24 -1.02
C LEU A 20 4.43 -14.14 -1.95
N SER A 21 5.09 -14.97 -2.76
CA SER A 21 4.44 -15.84 -3.75
C SER A 21 3.47 -16.87 -3.17
N ASP A 22 3.59 -17.18 -1.88
CA ASP A 22 2.67 -18.04 -1.13
C ASP A 22 1.55 -17.26 -0.41
N CYS A 23 1.54 -15.94 -0.51
CA CYS A 23 0.53 -15.10 0.12
C CYS A 23 -0.70 -14.95 -0.79
N GLN A 24 -1.81 -15.55 -0.40
CA GLN A 24 -3.08 -15.50 -1.16
C GLN A 24 -3.70 -14.10 -1.30
N TYR A 25 -3.18 -13.11 -0.58
CA TYR A 25 -3.69 -11.73 -0.58
C TYR A 25 -2.85 -10.78 -1.42
N VAL A 26 -1.76 -11.27 -2.03
CA VAL A 26 -0.85 -10.49 -2.85
C VAL A 26 -0.96 -10.97 -4.30
N GLU A 27 -1.40 -10.09 -5.19
CA GLU A 27 -1.42 -10.37 -6.62
C GLU A 27 0.01 -10.33 -7.17
N PRO A 28 0.40 -11.28 -8.06
CA PRO A 28 1.70 -11.27 -8.69
C PRO A 28 1.86 -10.05 -9.61
N LEU A 29 3.10 -9.65 -9.85
CA LEU A 29 3.42 -8.67 -10.87
C LEU A 29 3.18 -9.24 -12.26
N TYR A 30 3.00 -8.37 -13.25
CA TYR A 30 2.96 -8.75 -14.66
C TYR A 30 4.31 -9.29 -15.13
N GLU A 31 4.36 -9.83 -16.35
CA GLU A 31 5.63 -10.09 -17.02
C GLU A 31 6.45 -8.80 -17.16
N TYR A 32 7.78 -8.91 -17.19
CA TYR A 32 8.68 -7.75 -17.01
C TYR A 32 8.40 -6.55 -17.92
N GLU A 33 8.18 -6.77 -19.22
CA GLU A 33 7.94 -5.67 -20.16
C GLU A 33 6.58 -5.00 -19.91
N ASP A 34 5.56 -5.77 -19.54
CA ASP A 34 4.23 -5.25 -19.18
C ASP A 34 4.27 -4.50 -17.86
N GLU A 35 4.98 -5.04 -16.85
CA GLU A 35 5.19 -4.38 -15.57
C GLU A 35 5.98 -3.06 -15.72
N LYS A 36 6.97 -3.05 -16.61
CA LYS A 36 7.72 -1.84 -16.93
C LYS A 36 6.83 -0.78 -17.56
N ALA A 37 6.01 -1.15 -18.54
CA ALA A 37 5.06 -0.24 -19.17
C ALA A 37 4.02 0.28 -18.18
N PHE A 38 3.51 -0.59 -17.32
CA PHE A 38 2.61 -0.22 -16.22
C PHE A 38 3.28 0.76 -15.24
N THR A 39 4.51 0.46 -14.82
CA THR A 39 5.27 1.30 -13.87
C THR A 39 5.50 2.71 -14.41
N ILE A 40 5.83 2.87 -15.70
CA ILE A 40 5.98 4.19 -16.32
C ILE A 40 4.68 5.00 -16.21
N LYS A 41 3.56 4.41 -16.61
CA LYS A 41 2.23 5.06 -16.51
C LYS A 41 1.84 5.36 -15.06
N TYR A 42 2.17 4.45 -14.14
CA TYR A 42 1.92 4.62 -12.73
C TYR A 42 2.68 5.83 -12.16
N ILE A 43 3.96 5.97 -12.48
CA ILE A 43 4.79 7.11 -12.04
C ILE A 43 4.21 8.43 -12.55
N GLU A 44 3.84 8.50 -13.82
CA GLU A 44 3.26 9.70 -14.43
C GLU A 44 1.91 10.08 -13.80
N SER A 45 1.03 9.11 -13.58
CA SER A 45 -0.32 9.35 -13.06
C SER A 45 -0.33 9.54 -11.55
N MET A 46 0.26 8.62 -10.78
CA MET A 46 0.15 8.66 -9.33
C MET A 46 1.08 9.70 -8.74
N TYR A 47 2.39 9.60 -8.95
CA TYR A 47 3.32 10.57 -8.39
C TYR A 47 3.28 11.92 -9.13
N GLY A 48 3.20 11.90 -10.47
CA GLY A 48 3.23 13.12 -11.26
C GLY A 48 1.96 13.96 -11.17
N PHE A 49 0.78 13.33 -11.18
CA PHE A 49 -0.49 14.06 -11.17
C PHE A 49 -1.09 14.17 -9.77
N PHE A 50 -1.22 13.07 -9.02
CA PHE A 50 -1.81 13.09 -7.68
C PHE A 50 -0.82 13.48 -6.57
N GLY A 51 0.48 13.34 -6.79
CA GLY A 51 1.52 13.63 -5.81
C GLY A 51 1.69 12.55 -4.74
N TYR A 52 0.96 11.44 -4.83
CA TYR A 52 1.05 10.28 -3.95
C TYR A 52 0.93 8.97 -4.75
N GLY A 53 1.19 7.86 -4.10
CA GLY A 53 1.11 6.51 -4.68
C GLY A 53 1.67 5.49 -3.69
N LEU A 54 1.90 4.27 -4.15
CA LEU A 54 2.62 3.26 -3.37
C LEU A 54 4.12 3.49 -3.46
N TRP A 55 4.70 3.96 -2.38
CA TRP A 55 6.14 4.17 -2.24
C TRP A 55 6.87 2.89 -1.89
N LEU A 56 8.16 2.82 -2.21
CA LEU A 56 9.04 1.75 -1.77
C LEU A 56 9.58 2.07 -0.36
N VAL A 57 9.62 1.02 0.47
CA VAL A 57 10.06 1.10 1.86
C VAL A 57 11.39 0.39 2.02
N PHE A 58 12.43 1.12 2.44
CA PHE A 58 13.78 0.60 2.63
C PHE A 58 14.17 0.59 4.11
N GLU A 59 14.86 -0.46 4.53
CA GLU A 59 15.55 -0.49 5.82
C GLU A 59 16.71 0.52 5.78
N LYS A 60 16.82 1.35 6.82
CA LYS A 60 17.71 2.52 6.80
C LYS A 60 19.19 2.17 6.85
N LYS A 61 19.55 1.08 7.55
CA LYS A 61 20.97 0.72 7.77
C LYS A 61 21.55 -0.06 6.59
N THR A 62 20.75 -0.96 6.02
CA THR A 62 21.20 -1.88 4.96
C THR A 62 20.86 -1.40 3.56
N GLY A 63 19.87 -0.50 3.42
CA GLY A 63 19.29 -0.13 2.13
C GLY A 63 18.46 -1.22 1.49
N GLU A 64 18.12 -2.29 2.23
CA GLU A 64 17.28 -3.37 1.72
C GLU A 64 15.85 -2.89 1.46
N LEU A 65 15.27 -3.26 0.30
CA LEU A 65 13.85 -3.07 0.04
C LEU A 65 13.04 -4.06 0.89
N VAL A 66 12.26 -3.54 1.82
CA VAL A 66 11.52 -4.35 2.82
C VAL A 66 10.02 -4.30 2.67
N GLY A 67 9.51 -3.42 1.81
CA GLY A 67 8.08 -3.32 1.57
C GLY A 67 7.69 -2.27 0.55
N ARG A 68 6.41 -2.16 0.34
CA ARG A 68 5.74 -1.14 -0.47
C ARG A 68 4.50 -0.68 0.28
N ALA A 69 4.28 0.61 0.42
CA ALA A 69 3.12 1.16 1.11
C ALA A 69 2.80 2.56 0.61
N GLY A 70 1.53 2.95 0.68
CA GLY A 70 1.13 4.28 0.24
C GLY A 70 -0.35 4.43 0.05
N ILE A 71 -0.72 5.43 -0.75
CA ILE A 71 -2.10 5.82 -1.02
C ILE A 71 -2.40 5.58 -2.50
N GLU A 72 -3.52 4.93 -2.77
CA GLU A 72 -4.03 4.70 -4.12
C GLU A 72 -5.46 5.19 -4.25
N ASN A 73 -5.88 5.48 -5.47
CA ASN A 73 -7.27 5.82 -5.76
C ASN A 73 -8.07 4.54 -5.98
N ARG A 74 -9.21 4.44 -5.31
CA ARG A 74 -10.14 3.32 -5.44
C ARG A 74 -11.57 3.81 -5.57
N SER A 75 -12.37 3.18 -6.42
CA SER A 75 -13.81 3.39 -6.44
C SER A 75 -14.49 2.55 -5.36
N ILE A 76 -15.21 3.21 -4.44
CA ILE A 76 -16.05 2.59 -3.43
C ILE A 76 -17.45 3.17 -3.60
N ASP A 77 -18.43 2.33 -3.92
CA ASP A 77 -19.82 2.73 -4.17
C ASP A 77 -19.96 3.88 -5.21
N GLY A 78 -19.10 3.85 -6.25
CA GLY A 78 -19.08 4.85 -7.32
C GLY A 78 -18.37 6.16 -6.94
N GLN A 79 -17.83 6.28 -5.74
CA GLN A 79 -17.04 7.43 -5.30
C GLN A 79 -15.55 7.13 -5.38
N ASN A 80 -14.76 8.12 -5.79
CA ASN A 80 -13.30 8.01 -5.77
C ASN A 80 -12.77 8.26 -4.36
N CYS A 81 -12.25 7.22 -3.74
CA CYS A 81 -11.73 7.21 -2.39
C CYS A 81 -10.22 6.96 -2.39
N GLN A 82 -9.53 7.40 -1.35
CA GLN A 82 -8.11 7.16 -1.16
C GLN A 82 -7.90 5.96 -0.23
N GLU A 83 -7.39 4.87 -0.81
CA GLU A 83 -7.09 3.64 -0.10
C GLU A 83 -5.64 3.63 0.37
N LEU A 84 -5.44 3.31 1.64
CA LEU A 84 -4.13 3.07 2.22
C LEU A 84 -3.78 1.58 2.06
N GLY A 85 -2.77 1.30 1.22
CA GLY A 85 -2.30 -0.04 0.91
C GLY A 85 -0.87 -0.31 1.35
N TYR A 86 -0.55 -1.58 1.60
CA TYR A 86 0.81 -1.98 1.96
C TYR A 86 1.08 -3.46 1.68
N LEU A 87 2.35 -3.78 1.51
CA LEU A 87 2.90 -5.12 1.61
C LEU A 87 4.29 -5.06 2.26
N VAL A 88 4.66 -6.11 2.98
CA VAL A 88 5.96 -6.23 3.67
C VAL A 88 6.62 -7.55 3.30
N LYS A 89 7.90 -7.49 2.95
CA LYS A 89 8.76 -8.63 2.66
C LYS A 89 8.65 -9.70 3.76
N LYS A 90 8.55 -10.97 3.39
CA LYS A 90 8.27 -12.07 4.31
C LYS A 90 9.16 -12.07 5.56
N GLY A 91 10.45 -11.89 5.41
CA GLY A 91 11.41 -11.84 6.52
C GLY A 91 11.31 -10.60 7.42
N TRP A 92 10.52 -9.61 7.04
CA TRP A 92 10.30 -8.35 7.76
C TRP A 92 8.89 -8.24 8.37
N GLN A 93 8.02 -9.22 8.14
CA GLN A 93 6.71 -9.29 8.78
C GLN A 93 6.86 -9.53 10.29
N GLY A 94 5.89 -9.07 11.08
CA GLY A 94 5.92 -9.18 12.54
C GLY A 94 6.89 -8.24 13.25
N LYS A 95 7.63 -7.40 12.53
CA LYS A 95 8.62 -6.45 13.08
C LYS A 95 8.11 -5.00 13.13
N HIS A 96 6.82 -4.80 13.14
CA HIS A 96 6.14 -3.49 13.17
C HIS A 96 6.36 -2.58 11.96
N VAL A 97 7.02 -3.02 10.90
CA VAL A 97 7.32 -2.21 9.70
C VAL A 97 6.05 -1.63 9.09
N ALA A 98 5.02 -2.45 8.87
CA ALA A 98 3.75 -1.99 8.30
C ALA A 98 3.10 -0.90 9.16
N TRP A 99 3.06 -1.10 10.49
CA TRP A 99 2.46 -0.13 11.39
C TRP A 99 3.21 1.20 11.39
N GLU A 100 4.54 1.17 11.50
CA GLU A 100 5.38 2.38 11.49
C GLU A 100 5.20 3.19 10.21
N VAL A 101 5.26 2.50 9.06
CA VAL A 101 5.15 3.14 7.75
C VAL A 101 3.76 3.70 7.51
N MET A 102 2.71 2.91 7.76
CA MET A 102 1.34 3.34 7.50
C MET A 102 0.89 4.43 8.47
N ASN A 103 1.31 4.37 9.74
CA ASN A 103 1.05 5.44 10.69
C ASN A 103 1.66 6.77 10.21
N HIS A 104 2.90 6.75 9.73
CA HIS A 104 3.53 7.94 9.17
C HIS A 104 2.79 8.47 7.93
N ILE A 105 2.31 7.59 7.03
CA ILE A 105 1.53 8.00 5.86
C ILE A 105 0.20 8.64 6.29
N VAL A 106 -0.49 8.07 7.29
CA VAL A 106 -1.71 8.64 7.86
C VAL A 106 -1.44 10.04 8.42
N ASP A 107 -0.34 10.23 9.15
CA ASP A 107 0.02 11.52 9.76
C ASP A 107 0.23 12.63 8.69
N ILE A 108 0.83 12.28 7.55
CA ILE A 108 1.10 13.26 6.49
C ILE A 108 -0.04 13.41 5.47
N ALA A 109 -1.05 12.53 5.48
CA ALA A 109 -2.09 12.49 4.46
C ALA A 109 -2.90 13.78 4.40
N LYS A 110 -3.29 14.32 5.54
CA LYS A 110 -4.02 15.58 5.62
C LYS A 110 -3.15 16.77 5.27
N ASP A 111 -2.02 16.92 5.95
CA ASP A 111 -1.19 18.13 5.90
C ASP A 111 -0.49 18.28 4.55
N ARG A 112 -0.04 17.16 3.96
CA ARG A 112 0.73 17.17 2.72
C ARG A 112 -0.13 17.00 1.47
N PHE A 113 -1.19 16.19 1.54
CA PHE A 113 -2.01 15.84 0.37
C PHE A 113 -3.43 16.39 0.41
N GLY A 114 -3.82 17.06 1.52
CA GLY A 114 -5.14 17.66 1.68
C GLY A 114 -6.29 16.64 1.73
N LEU A 115 -6.00 15.41 2.22
CA LEU A 115 -7.00 14.36 2.32
C LEU A 115 -7.77 14.50 3.64
N ASP A 116 -9.09 14.36 3.59
CA ASP A 116 -9.94 14.45 4.77
C ASP A 116 -10.19 13.07 5.40
N GLU A 117 -10.01 12.01 4.61
CA GLU A 117 -10.25 10.64 5.06
C GLU A 117 -9.43 9.63 4.25
N LEU A 118 -9.20 8.47 4.85
CA LEU A 118 -8.53 7.32 4.23
C LEU A 118 -9.36 6.06 4.44
N TYR A 119 -9.21 5.13 3.51
CA TYR A 119 -9.84 3.83 3.54
C TYR A 119 -8.79 2.71 3.54
N ILE A 120 -9.13 1.57 4.13
CA ILE A 120 -8.40 0.31 3.99
C ILE A 120 -9.43 -0.74 3.56
N CYS A 121 -9.20 -1.37 2.42
CA CYS A 121 -10.03 -2.47 1.92
C CYS A 121 -9.26 -3.78 2.11
N THR A 122 -9.85 -4.74 2.77
CA THR A 122 -9.18 -6.02 3.03
C THR A 122 -10.17 -7.19 2.98
N VAL A 123 -9.68 -8.32 2.50
CA VAL A 123 -10.45 -9.58 2.51
C VAL A 123 -10.76 -9.95 3.97
N LYS A 124 -11.99 -10.41 4.23
CA LYS A 124 -12.47 -10.75 5.58
C LYS A 124 -11.61 -11.77 6.33
N THR A 125 -10.89 -12.61 5.62
CA THR A 125 -10.01 -13.62 6.20
C THR A 125 -8.60 -13.12 6.48
N ASN A 126 -8.25 -11.90 6.02
CA ASN A 126 -6.92 -11.31 6.24
C ASN A 126 -6.84 -10.65 7.63
N ASN A 127 -6.81 -11.48 8.67
CA ASN A 127 -6.74 -11.01 10.06
C ASN A 127 -5.57 -10.05 10.36
N PRO A 128 -4.35 -10.27 9.86
CA PRO A 128 -3.25 -9.32 10.08
C PRO A 128 -3.57 -7.90 9.57
N SER A 129 -4.17 -7.79 8.38
CA SER A 129 -4.56 -6.50 7.82
C SER A 129 -5.68 -5.84 8.61
N ILE A 130 -6.68 -6.61 9.04
CA ILE A 130 -7.78 -6.13 9.90
C ILE A 130 -7.24 -5.57 11.22
N GLN A 131 -6.36 -6.32 11.90
CA GLN A 131 -5.78 -5.88 13.16
C GLN A 131 -4.93 -4.61 12.99
N LEU A 132 -4.21 -4.50 11.88
CA LEU A 132 -3.44 -3.29 11.57
C LEU A 132 -4.36 -2.09 11.33
N ALA A 133 -5.43 -2.24 10.56
CA ALA A 133 -6.42 -1.17 10.33
C ALA A 133 -7.01 -0.65 11.65
N LEU A 134 -7.44 -1.55 12.53
CA LEU A 134 -7.96 -1.19 13.86
C LEU A 134 -6.92 -0.49 14.73
N LYS A 135 -5.68 -0.99 14.73
CA LYS A 135 -4.56 -0.38 15.48
C LYS A 135 -4.21 1.02 14.98
N LEU A 136 -4.40 1.30 13.69
CA LEU A 136 -4.23 2.63 13.08
C LEU A 136 -5.42 3.58 13.34
N GLY A 137 -6.45 3.10 14.03
CA GLY A 137 -7.63 3.88 14.38
C GLY A 137 -8.68 3.95 13.27
N PHE A 138 -8.62 3.05 12.29
CA PHE A 138 -9.70 2.88 11.32
C PHE A 138 -10.86 2.12 11.96
N THR A 139 -12.07 2.43 11.55
CA THR A 139 -13.30 1.73 11.99
C THR A 139 -14.00 1.08 10.80
N LEU A 140 -14.73 0.01 11.04
CA LEU A 140 -15.48 -0.66 9.99
C LEU A 140 -16.53 0.31 9.42
N TYR A 141 -16.41 0.59 8.12
CA TYR A 141 -17.32 1.46 7.38
C TYR A 141 -18.37 0.64 6.63
N ALA A 142 -17.95 -0.40 5.91
CA ALA A 142 -18.82 -1.34 5.24
C ALA A 142 -18.23 -2.75 5.29
N GLY A 143 -19.07 -3.73 5.53
CA GLY A 143 -18.71 -5.16 5.49
C GLY A 143 -19.35 -5.83 4.30
N ASP A 144 -18.68 -6.88 3.80
CA ASP A 144 -19.19 -7.75 2.74
C ASP A 144 -19.45 -7.10 1.38
N THR A 145 -18.70 -6.08 1.06
CA THR A 145 -18.73 -5.53 -0.29
C THR A 145 -17.80 -6.39 -1.15
N ASP A 146 -18.37 -7.26 -1.96
CA ASP A 146 -17.64 -8.22 -2.83
C ASP A 146 -16.59 -9.07 -2.05
N GLY A 147 -16.94 -9.55 -0.85
CA GLY A 147 -16.07 -10.37 -0.01
C GLY A 147 -15.01 -9.58 0.78
N MET A 148 -15.07 -8.26 0.73
CA MET A 148 -14.13 -7.37 1.43
C MET A 148 -14.80 -6.61 2.57
N ASN A 149 -14.04 -6.32 3.61
CA ASN A 149 -14.35 -5.32 4.60
C ASN A 149 -13.67 -4.00 4.23
N ILE A 150 -14.40 -2.91 4.40
CA ILE A 150 -13.92 -1.55 4.16
C ILE A 150 -13.84 -0.84 5.51
N TYR A 151 -12.67 -0.38 5.85
CA TYR A 151 -12.40 0.41 7.06
C TYR A 151 -12.13 1.85 6.66
N ARG A 152 -12.58 2.81 7.48
CA ARG A 152 -12.45 4.25 7.23
C ARG A 152 -11.85 4.95 8.43
N LYS A 153 -11.06 5.98 8.15
CA LYS A 153 -10.56 6.94 9.14
C LYS A 153 -10.74 8.35 8.61
N VAL A 154 -11.38 9.21 9.39
CA VAL A 154 -11.39 10.66 9.18
C VAL A 154 -10.11 11.24 9.78
N LEU A 155 -9.42 12.13 9.05
CA LEU A 155 -8.12 12.70 9.37
C LEU A 155 -8.22 14.05 10.08
#